data_12a83f8237d8d1b2bd06b14c57077fdf
#
_entry.id   12a83f8237d8d1b2bd06b14c57077fdf
#
_cell.length_a   1.000
_cell.length_b   1.000
_cell.length_c   1.000
_cell.angle_alpha   90.00
_cell.angle_beta   90.00
_cell.angle_gamma   90.00
#
_symmetry.space_group_name_H-M   'P 1'
#
loop_
_entity.id
_entity.type
_entity.pdbx_description
1 polymer ?
#
loop_
_entity_poly.entity_id
_entity_poly.type
_entity_poly.pdbx_seq_one_letter_code
_entity_poly.pdbx_strand_id
1 'polypeptide(L)'
;MFQKANDPVALAVDLVNTWDELEPDPELLRDAAALKRFLARHGYEPPRLGSRDLAQTRALRDALRAAFTARDEEVAVRKLNGVLAGSAAKPQFERSGEEWGVRWVGRVSDSVATATAMSLLEAIRDDGWDRFGICAGAPCCCVFVDRSKNRSRRFCSDLCADRVAQALHRERRRAKGPAGAVRRARLH
;
A
#
# COMPACT_ATOMS: atom_id res chain seq x y z
N MET A 1 -0.68 -12.03 -24.02
CA MET A 1 -1.27 -12.33 -22.71
C MET A 1 -0.97 -11.12 -21.85
N PHE A 2 -1.90 -10.16 -21.76
CA PHE A 2 -1.78 -9.11 -20.75
C PHE A 2 -1.63 -9.87 -19.44
N GLN A 3 -0.44 -9.83 -18.89
CA GLN A 3 -0.28 -10.32 -17.54
C GLN A 3 -1.25 -9.52 -16.68
N LYS A 4 -2.19 -10.20 -16.05
CA LYS A 4 -2.95 -9.70 -14.89
C LYS A 4 -2.02 -9.20 -13.76
N ALA A 5 -0.74 -9.06 -14.04
CA ALA A 5 0.33 -8.65 -13.14
C ALA A 5 0.44 -7.14 -12.93
N ASN A 6 -0.20 -6.30 -13.75
CA ASN A 6 -0.14 -4.86 -13.55
C ASN A 6 -1.48 -4.33 -13.06
N ASP A 7 -1.76 -4.51 -11.77
CA ASP A 7 -2.71 -3.68 -11.05
C ASP A 7 -1.94 -2.48 -10.49
N PRO A 8 -2.02 -1.27 -11.12
CA PRO A 8 -1.25 -0.12 -10.66
C PRO A 8 -1.68 0.37 -9.28
N VAL A 9 -2.91 0.07 -8.85
CA VAL A 9 -3.35 0.33 -7.46
C VAL A 9 -2.62 -0.60 -6.51
N ALA A 10 -2.48 -1.90 -6.84
CA ALA A 10 -1.69 -2.83 -6.04
C ALA A 10 -0.22 -2.42 -6.01
N LEU A 11 0.35 -1.99 -7.15
CA LEU A 11 1.71 -1.45 -7.19
C LEU A 11 1.88 -0.24 -6.25
N ALA A 12 0.91 0.69 -6.24
CA ALA A 12 0.95 1.86 -5.36
C ALA A 12 0.92 1.46 -3.88
N VAL A 13 -0.01 0.56 -3.50
CA VAL A 13 -0.14 0.04 -2.14
C VAL A 13 1.13 -0.69 -1.72
N ASP A 14 1.63 -1.60 -2.55
CA ASP A 14 2.83 -2.39 -2.24
C ASP A 14 4.07 -1.49 -2.15
N LEU A 15 4.18 -0.44 -3.00
CA LEU A 15 5.26 0.52 -2.92
C LEU A 15 5.24 1.28 -1.60
N VAL A 16 4.07 1.78 -1.18
CA VAL A 16 3.94 2.47 0.11
C VAL A 16 4.31 1.54 1.26
N ASN A 17 3.95 0.27 1.18
CA ASN A 17 4.20 -0.75 2.20
C ASN A 17 5.62 -1.36 2.14
N THR A 18 6.51 -0.86 1.27
CA THR A 18 7.95 -1.20 1.33
C THR A 18 8.67 -0.55 2.53
N TRP A 19 8.02 0.30 3.28
CA TRP A 19 8.42 0.70 4.63
C TRP A 19 7.52 -0.03 5.62
N ASP A 20 8.07 -0.99 6.37
CA ASP A 20 7.32 -1.82 7.31
C ASP A 20 7.90 -1.69 8.73
N GLU A 21 7.18 -1.00 9.60
CA GLU A 21 7.57 -0.78 11.00
C GLU A 21 7.54 -2.06 11.86
N LEU A 22 7.02 -3.16 11.34
CA LEU A 22 7.04 -4.45 12.02
C LEU A 22 8.35 -5.21 11.84
N GLU A 23 9.13 -4.81 10.82
CA GLU A 23 10.42 -5.40 10.54
C GLU A 23 11.54 -4.74 11.38
N PRO A 24 12.56 -5.49 11.81
CA PRO A 24 13.72 -4.93 12.51
C PRO A 24 14.48 -3.88 11.70
N ASP A 25 14.50 -4.02 10.37
CA ASP A 25 14.97 -3.03 9.41
C ASP A 25 13.79 -2.65 8.52
N PRO A 26 13.12 -1.51 8.79
CA PRO A 26 11.86 -1.15 8.14
C PRO A 26 11.99 -0.85 6.64
N GLU A 27 13.18 -0.53 6.13
CA GLU A 27 13.39 -0.18 4.73
C GLU A 27 13.58 -1.43 3.86
N LEU A 28 12.54 -1.87 3.17
CA LEU A 28 12.58 -3.04 2.29
C LEU A 28 13.22 -2.75 0.92
N LEU A 29 13.20 -1.49 0.46
CA LEU A 29 13.92 -1.06 -0.74
C LEU A 29 15.36 -0.64 -0.39
N ARG A 30 16.15 -1.57 0.12
CA ARG A 30 17.49 -1.30 0.67
C ARG A 30 18.50 -0.85 -0.38
N ASP A 31 18.42 -1.42 -1.58
CA ASP A 31 19.35 -1.20 -2.68
C ASP A 31 18.66 -1.32 -4.05
N ALA A 32 19.42 -1.09 -5.13
CA ALA A 32 18.93 -1.20 -6.50
C ALA A 32 18.47 -2.63 -6.87
N ALA A 33 19.05 -3.66 -6.24
CA ALA A 33 18.65 -5.05 -6.47
C ALA A 33 17.29 -5.35 -5.82
N ALA A 34 17.02 -4.82 -4.62
CA ALA A 34 15.72 -4.89 -3.96
C ALA A 34 14.66 -4.16 -4.79
N LEU A 35 14.97 -2.95 -5.29
CA LEU A 35 14.10 -2.21 -6.19
C LEU A 35 13.81 -3.00 -7.48
N LYS A 36 14.82 -3.62 -8.09
CA LYS A 36 14.62 -4.45 -9.28
C LYS A 36 13.67 -5.61 -9.03
N ARG A 37 13.85 -6.33 -7.92
CA ARG A 37 12.95 -7.43 -7.54
C ARG A 37 11.52 -6.95 -7.28
N PHE A 38 11.37 -5.80 -6.62
CA PHE A 38 10.08 -5.18 -6.38
C PHE A 38 9.38 -4.86 -7.71
N LEU A 39 10.04 -4.15 -8.61
CA LEU A 39 9.50 -3.76 -9.91
C LEU A 39 9.15 -4.96 -10.79
N ALA A 40 10.01 -6.01 -10.80
CA ALA A 40 9.75 -7.23 -11.57
C ALA A 40 8.46 -7.94 -11.13
N ARG A 41 8.14 -7.96 -9.85
CA ARG A 41 6.86 -8.52 -9.35
C ARG A 41 5.63 -7.79 -9.89
N HIS A 42 5.80 -6.53 -10.29
CA HIS A 42 4.75 -5.70 -10.87
C HIS A 42 4.88 -5.54 -12.39
N GLY A 43 5.66 -6.41 -13.05
CA GLY A 43 5.78 -6.45 -14.51
C GLY A 43 6.66 -5.34 -15.11
N TYR A 44 7.47 -4.67 -14.30
CA TYR A 44 8.47 -3.73 -14.78
C TYR A 44 9.84 -4.39 -14.81
N GLU A 45 10.46 -4.44 -15.98
CA GLU A 45 11.77 -5.07 -16.19
C GLU A 45 12.79 -4.04 -16.70
N PRO A 46 13.18 -3.04 -15.88
CA PRO A 46 14.16 -2.06 -16.31
C PRO A 46 15.53 -2.73 -16.51
N PRO A 47 16.25 -2.41 -17.62
CA PRO A 47 17.53 -3.04 -17.93
C PRO A 47 18.61 -2.69 -16.90
N ARG A 48 18.57 -1.47 -16.37
CA ARG A 48 19.52 -0.96 -15.36
C ARG A 48 18.81 -0.07 -14.38
N LEU A 49 19.17 -0.20 -13.10
CA LEU A 49 18.74 0.66 -12.01
C LEU A 49 19.96 1.10 -11.22
N GLY A 50 19.97 2.38 -10.82
CA GLY A 50 21.03 2.96 -10.00
C GLY A 50 20.50 3.58 -8.69
N SER A 51 21.42 4.19 -7.94
CA SER A 51 21.09 4.89 -6.69
C SER A 51 20.06 6.01 -6.89
N ARG A 52 20.08 6.68 -8.04
CA ARG A 52 19.13 7.73 -8.39
C ARG A 52 17.71 7.17 -8.54
N ASP A 53 17.55 6.03 -9.20
CA ASP A 53 16.23 5.40 -9.39
C ASP A 53 15.67 4.93 -8.04
N LEU A 54 16.53 4.39 -7.18
CA LEU A 54 16.17 4.01 -5.82
C LEU A 54 15.70 5.21 -5.00
N ALA A 55 16.47 6.32 -5.02
CA ALA A 55 16.10 7.53 -4.30
C ALA A 55 14.78 8.12 -4.80
N GLN A 56 14.57 8.18 -6.12
CA GLN A 56 13.33 8.67 -6.72
C GLN A 56 12.14 7.78 -6.39
N THR A 57 12.33 6.45 -6.36
CA THR A 57 11.25 5.52 -5.99
C THR A 57 10.90 5.62 -4.51
N ARG A 58 11.87 5.82 -3.63
CA ARG A 58 11.60 6.09 -2.20
C ARG A 58 10.85 7.42 -2.02
N ALA A 59 11.26 8.48 -2.73
CA ALA A 59 10.55 9.77 -2.70
C ALA A 59 9.10 9.65 -3.22
N LEU A 60 8.88 8.87 -4.29
CA LEU A 60 7.55 8.55 -4.77
C LEU A 60 6.73 7.82 -3.69
N ARG A 61 7.30 6.80 -3.04
CA ARG A 61 6.66 6.10 -1.93
C ARG A 61 6.15 7.08 -0.87
N ASP A 62 7.00 8.03 -0.46
CA ASP A 62 6.68 8.99 0.58
C ASP A 62 5.57 9.96 0.12
N ALA A 63 5.58 10.37 -1.15
CA ALA A 63 4.52 11.17 -1.75
C ALA A 63 3.18 10.43 -1.83
N LEU A 64 3.19 9.15 -2.22
CA LEU A 64 1.98 8.30 -2.24
C LEU A 64 1.47 8.06 -0.81
N ARG A 65 2.35 7.75 0.17
CA ARG A 65 1.97 7.63 1.58
C ARG A 65 1.27 8.90 2.07
N ALA A 66 1.80 10.07 1.72
CA ALA A 66 1.19 11.34 2.09
C ALA A 66 -0.22 11.54 1.48
N ALA A 67 -0.52 10.92 0.33
CA ALA A 67 -1.87 10.88 -0.22
C ALA A 67 -2.77 9.95 0.59
N PHE A 68 -2.34 8.72 0.91
CA PHE A 68 -3.11 7.78 1.75
C PHE A 68 -3.41 8.31 3.16
N THR A 69 -2.53 9.15 3.72
CA THR A 69 -2.67 9.75 5.06
C THR A 69 -3.28 11.15 5.03
N ALA A 70 -3.81 11.58 3.89
CA ALA A 70 -4.44 12.89 3.76
C ALA A 70 -5.67 13.00 4.67
N ARG A 71 -5.94 14.20 5.17
CA ARG A 71 -7.09 14.46 6.06
C ARG A 71 -8.44 14.38 5.34
N ASP A 72 -8.44 14.62 4.03
CA ASP A 72 -9.61 14.62 3.17
C ASP A 72 -9.24 14.29 1.71
N GLU A 73 -10.26 14.02 0.89
CA GLU A 73 -10.13 13.68 -0.51
C GLU A 73 -9.43 14.76 -1.33
N GLU A 74 -9.78 16.04 -1.11
CA GLU A 74 -9.18 17.14 -1.86
C GLU A 74 -7.67 17.24 -1.63
N VAL A 75 -7.23 17.02 -0.39
CA VAL A 75 -5.79 17.00 -0.06
C VAL A 75 -5.12 15.79 -0.72
N ALA A 76 -5.76 14.62 -0.71
CA ALA A 76 -5.24 13.43 -1.38
C ALA A 76 -5.07 13.66 -2.88
N VAL A 77 -6.13 14.17 -3.55
CA VAL A 77 -6.11 14.48 -4.99
C VAL A 77 -5.02 15.51 -5.33
N ARG A 78 -4.86 16.58 -4.53
CA ARG A 78 -3.78 17.55 -4.75
C ARG A 78 -2.39 16.92 -4.67
N LYS A 79 -2.17 16.01 -3.72
CA LYS A 79 -0.88 15.31 -3.57
C LYS A 79 -0.60 14.40 -4.78
N LEU A 80 -1.60 13.64 -5.24
CA LEU A 80 -1.48 12.79 -6.42
C LEU A 80 -1.26 13.62 -7.70
N ASN A 81 -1.95 14.74 -7.86
CA ASN A 81 -1.70 15.68 -8.95
C ASN A 81 -0.27 16.26 -8.90
N GLY A 82 0.28 16.48 -7.71
CA GLY A 82 1.69 16.87 -7.54
C GLY A 82 2.66 15.79 -8.03
N VAL A 83 2.36 14.51 -7.81
CA VAL A 83 3.14 13.38 -8.36
C VAL A 83 3.09 13.40 -9.90
N LEU A 84 1.91 13.59 -10.48
CA LEU A 84 1.73 13.68 -11.93
C LEU A 84 2.49 14.85 -12.54
N ALA A 85 2.41 16.03 -11.93
CA ALA A 85 3.10 17.22 -12.40
C ALA A 85 4.64 17.07 -12.37
N GLY A 86 5.18 16.28 -11.46
CA GLY A 86 6.60 15.97 -11.36
C GLY A 86 7.08 14.85 -12.30
N SER A 87 6.17 14.17 -13.01
CA SER A 87 6.50 13.07 -13.92
C SER A 87 6.62 13.54 -15.36
N ALA A 88 7.61 12.98 -16.06
CA ALA A 88 7.83 13.22 -17.50
C ALA A 88 7.38 12.03 -18.38
N ALA A 89 6.69 11.02 -17.82
CA ALA A 89 6.18 9.90 -18.59
C ALA A 89 5.07 10.33 -19.56
N LYS A 90 5.09 9.73 -20.74
CA LYS A 90 4.10 9.98 -21.80
C LYS A 90 3.23 8.76 -22.03
N PRO A 91 1.92 8.93 -22.28
CA PRO A 91 1.07 7.80 -22.64
C PRO A 91 1.45 7.27 -24.02
N GLN A 92 1.50 5.95 -24.15
CA GLN A 92 1.65 5.24 -25.41
C GLN A 92 0.66 4.10 -25.44
N PHE A 93 -0.10 3.99 -26.54
CA PHE A 93 -0.95 2.83 -26.76
C PHE A 93 -0.11 1.65 -27.17
N GLU A 94 -0.33 0.52 -26.55
CA GLU A 94 0.33 -0.75 -26.84
C GLU A 94 -0.72 -1.84 -26.97
N ARG A 95 -0.55 -2.71 -27.94
CA ARG A 95 -1.43 -3.85 -28.15
C ARG A 95 -0.87 -5.08 -27.43
N SER A 96 -1.73 -5.73 -26.66
CA SER A 96 -1.40 -7.00 -26.02
C SER A 96 -2.49 -8.01 -26.34
N GLY A 97 -2.17 -8.97 -27.21
CA GLY A 97 -3.16 -9.85 -27.80
C GLY A 97 -4.15 -9.05 -28.64
N GLU A 98 -5.44 -9.12 -28.33
CA GLU A 98 -6.50 -8.40 -29.04
C GLU A 98 -6.90 -7.06 -28.41
N GLU A 99 -6.39 -6.75 -27.22
CA GLU A 99 -6.75 -5.55 -26.50
C GLU A 99 -5.71 -4.44 -26.63
N TRP A 100 -6.19 -3.19 -26.70
CA TRP A 100 -5.36 -2.00 -26.61
C TRP A 100 -5.31 -1.50 -25.17
N GLY A 101 -4.10 -1.14 -24.70
CA GLY A 101 -3.90 -0.55 -23.37
C GLY A 101 -2.97 0.66 -23.42
N VAL A 102 -3.00 1.47 -22.40
CA VAL A 102 -2.09 2.58 -22.21
C VAL A 102 -0.91 2.13 -21.37
N ARG A 103 0.31 2.40 -21.88
CA ARG A 103 1.55 2.28 -21.14
C ARG A 103 2.17 3.65 -20.95
N TRP A 104 2.65 3.92 -19.76
CA TRP A 104 3.39 5.13 -19.47
C TRP A 104 4.87 4.93 -19.80
N VAL A 105 5.39 5.69 -20.76
CA VAL A 105 6.74 5.53 -21.30
C VAL A 105 7.61 6.71 -20.87
N GLY A 106 8.74 6.40 -20.25
CA GLY A 106 9.71 7.37 -19.76
C GLY A 106 10.80 6.68 -18.95
N ARG A 107 11.44 7.41 -18.05
CA ARG A 107 12.27 6.78 -17.02
C ARG A 107 11.39 5.88 -16.16
N VAL A 108 11.98 4.82 -15.61
CA VAL A 108 11.19 3.86 -14.81
C VAL A 108 10.48 4.53 -13.63
N SER A 109 11.15 5.48 -12.95
CA SER A 109 10.56 6.27 -11.86
C SER A 109 9.35 7.09 -12.34
N ASP A 110 9.43 7.72 -13.50
CA ASP A 110 8.34 8.53 -14.06
C ASP A 110 7.17 7.65 -14.50
N SER A 111 7.47 6.51 -15.15
CA SER A 111 6.45 5.55 -15.57
C SER A 111 5.69 4.97 -14.38
N VAL A 112 6.39 4.58 -13.31
CA VAL A 112 5.79 4.08 -12.06
C VAL A 112 4.99 5.19 -11.36
N ALA A 113 5.54 6.41 -11.29
CA ALA A 113 4.87 7.56 -10.67
C ALA A 113 3.54 7.87 -11.35
N THR A 114 3.56 7.96 -12.70
CA THR A 114 2.33 8.25 -13.45
C THR A 114 1.32 7.11 -13.34
N ALA A 115 1.75 5.86 -13.51
CA ALA A 115 0.85 4.71 -13.43
C ALA A 115 0.16 4.62 -12.05
N THR A 116 0.93 4.78 -10.96
CA THR A 116 0.39 4.70 -9.60
C THR A 116 -0.52 5.89 -9.26
N ALA A 117 -0.12 7.11 -9.57
CA ALA A 117 -0.93 8.29 -9.26
C ALA A 117 -2.24 8.31 -10.07
N MET A 118 -2.19 8.00 -11.37
CA MET A 118 -3.39 7.91 -12.21
C MET A 118 -4.37 6.85 -11.70
N SER A 119 -3.87 5.65 -11.39
CA SER A 119 -4.74 4.57 -10.92
C SER A 119 -5.38 4.86 -9.56
N LEU A 120 -4.68 5.56 -8.66
CA LEU A 120 -5.26 5.99 -7.40
C LEU A 120 -6.31 7.09 -7.59
N LEU A 121 -6.08 8.05 -8.50
CA LEU A 121 -7.08 9.07 -8.86
C LEU A 121 -8.33 8.44 -9.50
N GLU A 122 -8.13 7.46 -10.37
CA GLU A 122 -9.24 6.69 -10.96
C GLU A 122 -10.01 5.91 -9.89
N ALA A 123 -9.31 5.25 -8.95
CA ALA A 123 -9.95 4.56 -7.83
C ALA A 123 -10.72 5.53 -6.90
N ILE A 124 -10.22 6.74 -6.66
CA ILE A 124 -10.95 7.77 -5.92
C ILE A 124 -12.23 8.17 -6.67
N ARG A 125 -12.12 8.42 -7.98
CA ARG A 125 -13.26 8.81 -8.84
C ARG A 125 -14.34 7.72 -8.88
N ASP A 126 -13.94 6.47 -9.04
CA ASP A 126 -14.86 5.37 -9.34
C ASP A 126 -15.43 4.70 -8.08
N ASP A 127 -14.60 4.59 -7.04
CA ASP A 127 -14.93 3.83 -5.82
C ASP A 127 -15.09 4.71 -4.56
N GLY A 128 -14.56 5.93 -4.60
CA GLY A 128 -14.57 6.90 -3.49
C GLY A 128 -13.33 6.82 -2.61
N TRP A 129 -13.02 7.96 -1.99
CA TRP A 129 -11.88 8.13 -1.07
C TRP A 129 -11.98 7.28 0.20
N ASP A 130 -13.19 6.98 0.66
CA ASP A 130 -13.47 6.14 1.84
C ASP A 130 -12.98 4.69 1.71
N ARG A 131 -12.54 4.27 0.52
CA ARG A 131 -11.87 2.99 0.29
C ARG A 131 -10.40 2.97 0.71
N PHE A 132 -9.80 4.13 0.89
CA PHE A 132 -8.39 4.26 1.23
C PHE A 132 -8.21 4.19 2.74
N GLY A 133 -7.39 3.28 3.23
CA GLY A 133 -7.24 3.04 4.65
C GLY A 133 -5.80 2.82 5.09
N ILE A 134 -5.60 3.03 6.39
CA ILE A 134 -4.38 2.67 7.11
C ILE A 134 -4.73 1.51 8.06
N CYS A 135 -3.84 0.55 8.21
CA CYS A 135 -4.05 -0.61 9.06
C CYS A 135 -4.33 -0.20 10.52
N ALA A 136 -5.45 -0.69 11.06
CA ALA A 136 -5.82 -0.47 12.45
C ALA A 136 -5.05 -1.35 13.45
N GLY A 137 -4.13 -2.19 12.97
CA GLY A 137 -3.36 -3.12 13.80
C GLY A 137 -2.02 -2.53 14.25
N ALA A 138 -2.02 -1.50 15.11
CA ALA A 138 -0.78 -0.93 15.64
C ALA A 138 0.23 -2.01 16.12
N PRO A 139 1.54 -1.82 15.90
CA PRO A 139 2.21 -0.67 15.30
C PRO A 139 2.24 -0.65 13.76
N CYS A 140 1.55 -1.56 13.06
CA CYS A 140 1.49 -1.58 11.61
C CYS A 140 0.94 -0.26 11.05
N CYS A 141 1.67 0.33 10.11
CA CYS A 141 1.31 1.56 9.41
C CYS A 141 1.02 1.33 7.91
N CYS A 142 0.87 0.06 7.49
CA CYS A 142 0.59 -0.29 6.11
C CYS A 142 -0.73 0.31 5.62
N VAL A 143 -0.74 0.74 4.37
CA VAL A 143 -1.94 1.25 3.69
C VAL A 143 -2.63 0.15 2.89
N PHE A 144 -3.89 0.35 2.57
CA PHE A 144 -4.66 -0.53 1.68
C PHE A 144 -5.75 0.26 0.94
N VAL A 145 -6.26 -0.32 -0.15
CA VAL A 145 -7.51 0.08 -0.78
C VAL A 145 -8.54 -1.02 -0.53
N ASP A 146 -9.68 -0.68 0.06
CA ASP A 146 -10.74 -1.63 0.39
C ASP A 146 -11.58 -1.93 -0.85
N ARG A 147 -11.37 -3.11 -1.43
CA ARG A 147 -12.16 -3.63 -2.56
C ARG A 147 -13.32 -4.53 -2.11
N SER A 148 -13.58 -4.61 -0.79
CA SER A 148 -14.68 -5.41 -0.27
C SER A 148 -16.04 -4.78 -0.61
N LYS A 149 -17.05 -5.64 -0.79
CA LYS A 149 -18.43 -5.20 -1.09
C LYS A 149 -18.98 -4.28 0.01
N ASN A 150 -18.62 -4.54 1.26
CA ASN A 150 -19.21 -3.88 2.43
C ASN A 150 -18.38 -2.71 2.97
N ARG A 151 -17.27 -2.33 2.32
CA ARG A 151 -16.36 -1.25 2.77
C ARG A 151 -15.94 -1.40 4.24
N SER A 152 -15.64 -2.64 4.67
CA SER A 152 -15.45 -2.97 6.09
C SER A 152 -14.01 -3.36 6.45
N ARG A 153 -13.09 -3.28 5.50
CA ARG A 153 -11.68 -3.61 5.72
C ARG A 153 -11.04 -2.65 6.71
N ARG A 154 -10.45 -3.19 7.76
CA ARG A 154 -9.76 -2.43 8.82
C ARG A 154 -8.26 -2.73 8.89
N PHE A 155 -7.82 -3.85 8.33
CA PHE A 155 -6.45 -4.34 8.42
C PHE A 155 -5.87 -4.54 7.01
N CYS A 156 -4.57 -4.33 6.87
CA CYS A 156 -3.87 -4.51 5.59
C CYS A 156 -3.80 -6.00 5.18
N SER A 157 -3.86 -6.91 6.15
CA SER A 157 -3.82 -8.37 5.94
C SER A 157 -4.54 -9.12 7.05
N ASP A 158 -4.85 -10.40 6.81
CA ASP A 158 -5.41 -11.32 7.82
C ASP A 158 -4.44 -11.49 9.00
N LEU A 159 -3.13 -11.49 8.74
CA LEU A 159 -2.11 -11.57 9.80
C LEU A 159 -2.23 -10.42 10.81
N CYS A 160 -2.51 -9.20 10.34
CA CYS A 160 -2.75 -8.07 11.23
C CYS A 160 -4.06 -8.21 12.00
N ALA A 161 -5.12 -8.69 11.35
CA ALA A 161 -6.40 -8.97 12.00
C ALA A 161 -6.25 -10.01 13.13
N ASP A 162 -5.57 -11.12 12.84
CA ASP A 162 -5.31 -12.20 13.79
C ASP A 162 -4.44 -11.74 14.96
N ARG A 163 -3.39 -10.95 14.69
CA ARG A 163 -2.54 -10.38 15.74
C ARG A 163 -3.34 -9.55 16.73
N VAL A 164 -4.22 -8.68 16.24
CA VAL A 164 -5.08 -7.85 17.09
C VAL A 164 -6.09 -8.70 17.85
N ALA A 165 -6.74 -9.66 17.19
CA ALA A 165 -7.69 -10.57 17.81
C ALA A 165 -7.05 -11.37 18.97
N GLN A 166 -5.83 -11.89 18.74
CA GLN A 166 -5.07 -12.61 19.77
C GLN A 166 -4.66 -11.71 20.93
N ALA A 167 -4.27 -10.45 20.67
CA ALA A 167 -3.95 -9.49 21.73
C ALA A 167 -5.16 -9.22 22.62
N LEU A 168 -6.31 -8.91 22.02
CA LEU A 168 -7.57 -8.70 22.72
C LEU A 168 -8.02 -9.94 23.50
N HIS A 169 -7.81 -11.14 22.95
CA HIS A 169 -8.14 -12.37 23.67
C HIS A 169 -7.26 -12.55 24.93
N ARG A 170 -5.94 -12.29 24.80
CA ARG A 170 -5.02 -12.34 25.96
C ARG A 170 -5.39 -11.33 27.04
N GLU A 171 -5.76 -10.10 26.68
CA GLU A 171 -6.22 -9.07 27.62
C GLU A 171 -7.49 -9.49 28.35
N ARG A 172 -8.49 -9.99 27.61
CA ARG A 172 -9.73 -10.51 28.21
C ARG A 172 -9.49 -11.67 29.17
N ARG A 173 -8.56 -12.56 28.87
CA ARG A 173 -8.17 -13.65 29.77
C ARG A 173 -7.49 -13.13 31.02
N ARG A 174 -6.59 -12.14 30.91
CA ARG A 174 -5.93 -11.49 32.04
C ARG A 174 -6.93 -10.76 32.95
N ALA A 175 -7.88 -10.05 32.38
CA ALA A 175 -8.95 -9.38 33.12
C ALA A 175 -9.90 -10.35 33.86
N LYS A 176 -10.06 -11.58 33.33
CA LYS A 176 -10.84 -12.67 33.98
C LYS A 176 -10.01 -13.55 34.91
N GLY A 177 -8.71 -13.29 35.08
CA GLY A 177 -7.82 -14.04 35.96
C GLY A 177 -8.10 -13.80 37.47
N PRO A 178 -7.41 -14.39 38.42
CA PRO A 178 -7.89 -15.06 39.64
C PRO A 178 -8.77 -14.27 40.65
N ALA A 179 -9.16 -13.03 40.33
CA ALA A 179 -10.16 -12.32 41.16
C ALA A 179 -11.53 -13.02 41.23
N GLY A 180 -11.85 -13.93 40.30
CA GLY A 180 -13.08 -14.72 40.29
C GLY A 180 -13.04 -15.94 41.22
N ALA A 181 -11.89 -16.41 41.64
CA ALA A 181 -11.75 -17.60 42.49
C ALA A 181 -11.90 -17.28 43.98
N VAL A 182 -11.60 -16.05 44.41
CA VAL A 182 -11.66 -15.65 45.84
C VAL A 182 -13.10 -15.44 46.32
N ARG A 183 -14.06 -15.21 45.43
CA ARG A 183 -15.47 -14.98 45.80
C ARG A 183 -16.27 -16.26 46.11
N ARG A 184 -15.78 -17.43 45.65
CA ARG A 184 -16.44 -18.74 45.93
C ARG A 184 -15.98 -19.42 47.21
N ALA A 185 -14.88 -18.97 47.82
CA ALA A 185 -14.34 -19.59 49.05
C ALA A 185 -14.87 -18.96 50.37
N ARG A 186 -15.82 -18.01 50.33
CA ARG A 186 -16.35 -17.38 51.52
C ARG A 186 -17.85 -17.68 51.77
N LEU A 187 -18.40 -18.73 51.18
CA LEU A 187 -19.79 -19.17 51.41
C LEU A 187 -19.83 -20.67 51.72
N HIS A 188 -18.98 -21.12 52.66
CA HIS A 188 -19.17 -22.38 53.37
C HIS A 188 -18.77 -22.17 54.82
#